data_4c7849c9c7452cfa797feb885b4f081d
#
_entry.id   4c7849c9c7452cfa797feb885b4f081d
#
_cell.length_a   1.000
_cell.length_b   1.000
_cell.length_c   1.000
_cell.angle_alpha   90.00
_cell.angle_beta   90.00
_cell.angle_gamma   90.00
#
_symmetry.space_group_name_H-M   'P 1'
#
loop_
_entity.id
_entity.type
_entity.pdbx_description
1 polymer ?
#
loop_
_entity_poly.entity_id
_entity_poly.type
_entity_poly.pdbx_seq_one_letter_code
_entity_poly.pdbx_strand_id
1 'polypeptide(L)'
;PLKETKKKEEAVEEKEEPVVEGRKSKRKKKKKEEPKEETPEPVEPEDPRAKSKGTELVLYNLKTGESKSITGVMEYSLTEKGNHLFFEYDKVDSLNESGIHAINTANGEMTTLNEGMIEYKKMSTDEEGNQIAFFATANTKDDDHKYFSLMHWSAGKASATIVADTTTAGVPENWMVSDNSNIRFSESGKRVYFGTAPRPFEYAYEADTTLLKDDRPDVDVWSYNDPYIQPMQKLQAGREKNRSFDVMLDTQTGKLVQLAGPDLESVTIDTRNDRDFVLAMNDQPYRTQMTWDTQIPRDFYKISTSTGDAELLIKGAKGFPSLSPAGNYLTWHNIEDGHWYMMNVASGNIKNLTEGMSVSFANELHDSPSLAGSYGTPGWSDDDAAFFLYDRYDIWRVDPKGGSAVNVTNGFGRQNKITMRYQRLDREARTISTEGRATLSAFNEWTKASGFVTANMNGSSDPQIVVMEDMSIGGLIKAKNADRVLVRKSTYQEYSEVYAANSVSMTGLKKLSNVGAQEEPYNWGTAELIEFDNTYDGETMQAILYKPENFDPNKKYPMIAYF
;
A
#
# COMPACT_ATOMS: atom_id res chain seq x y z
N PRO A 1 6.81 -11.09 -17.10
CA PRO A 1 7.98 -10.76 -17.88
C PRO A 1 8.04 -9.25 -18.09
N LEU A 2 9.05 -8.65 -17.48
CA LEU A 2 9.36 -7.22 -17.59
C LEU A 2 9.92 -6.94 -18.99
N LYS A 3 9.35 -5.97 -19.68
CA LYS A 3 9.94 -5.38 -20.90
C LYS A 3 10.89 -4.25 -20.47
N GLU A 4 12.17 -4.43 -20.78
CA GLU A 4 13.19 -3.39 -20.69
C GLU A 4 12.94 -2.29 -21.72
N THR A 5 12.83 -1.06 -21.25
CA THR A 5 12.95 0.15 -22.08
C THR A 5 14.37 0.70 -21.93
N LYS A 6 15.21 0.50 -22.94
CA LYS A 6 16.52 1.16 -23.05
C LYS A 6 16.33 2.66 -23.32
N LYS A 7 16.72 3.50 -22.38
CA LYS A 7 17.01 4.93 -22.61
C LYS A 7 18.38 5.05 -23.24
N LYS A 8 18.46 5.70 -24.41
CA LYS A 8 19.71 6.21 -24.96
C LYS A 8 20.02 7.55 -24.30
N GLU A 9 21.15 7.62 -23.63
CA GLU A 9 21.80 8.89 -23.27
C GLU A 9 22.60 9.39 -24.49
N GLU A 10 22.31 10.58 -24.95
CA GLU A 10 23.19 11.32 -25.87
C GLU A 10 24.09 12.23 -25.04
N ALA A 11 25.39 11.99 -25.17
CA ALA A 11 26.42 12.83 -24.60
C ALA A 11 26.59 14.10 -25.45
N VAL A 12 26.57 15.24 -24.79
CA VAL A 12 26.93 16.54 -25.37
C VAL A 12 28.44 16.71 -25.24
N GLU A 13 29.15 16.70 -26.36
CA GLU A 13 30.56 17.18 -26.45
C GLU A 13 30.56 18.60 -26.98
N GLU A 14 31.04 19.52 -26.14
CA GLU A 14 31.48 20.87 -26.55
C GLU A 14 32.76 20.75 -27.33
N LYS A 15 32.83 21.35 -28.53
CA LYS A 15 34.08 21.71 -29.18
C LYS A 15 34.00 23.08 -29.85
N GLU A 16 34.98 23.89 -29.45
CA GLU A 16 35.29 25.23 -29.91
C GLU A 16 35.57 25.31 -31.41
N GLU A 17 35.18 26.45 -32.01
CA GLU A 17 35.53 26.84 -33.36
C GLU A 17 36.96 27.34 -33.45
N PRO A 18 37.58 27.24 -34.65
CA PRO A 18 38.41 28.32 -35.14
C PRO A 18 38.00 28.82 -36.51
N VAL A 19 38.02 30.13 -36.61
CA VAL A 19 37.91 30.97 -37.80
C VAL A 19 39.07 30.75 -38.75
N VAL A 20 38.85 30.58 -40.07
CA VAL A 20 39.72 31.05 -41.15
C VAL A 20 38.99 31.15 -42.50
N GLU A 21 39.32 32.22 -43.19
CA GLU A 21 38.92 32.80 -44.45
C GLU A 21 38.85 31.92 -45.71
N GLY A 22 37.94 32.32 -46.52
CA GLY A 22 37.79 32.44 -47.92
C GLY A 22 38.56 31.63 -48.97
N ARG A 23 37.79 31.07 -49.93
CA ARG A 23 38.11 31.11 -51.39
C ARG A 23 36.91 30.69 -52.24
N LYS A 24 36.62 31.55 -53.21
CA LYS A 24 35.61 31.34 -54.29
C LYS A 24 36.02 30.22 -55.24
N SER A 25 35.14 29.35 -55.68
CA SER A 25 35.12 28.84 -57.05
C SER A 25 33.82 28.08 -57.43
N LYS A 26 33.21 28.59 -58.44
CA LYS A 26 32.47 28.00 -59.56
C LYS A 26 31.37 26.94 -59.35
N ARG A 27 30.15 27.42 -59.63
CA ARG A 27 28.91 26.73 -59.94
C ARG A 27 29.07 25.62 -60.96
N LYS A 28 28.49 24.43 -60.65
CA LYS A 28 27.84 23.57 -61.65
C LYS A 28 26.43 23.28 -61.11
N LYS A 29 25.41 23.75 -61.87
CA LYS A 29 24.00 23.46 -61.63
C LYS A 29 23.75 21.97 -61.93
N LYS A 30 23.37 21.21 -60.91
CA LYS A 30 22.61 19.96 -61.07
C LYS A 30 21.15 20.27 -60.65
N LYS A 31 20.22 20.07 -61.58
CA LYS A 31 18.80 20.07 -61.34
C LYS A 31 18.52 19.03 -60.25
N LYS A 32 18.00 19.45 -59.11
CA LYS A 32 17.39 18.60 -58.11
C LYS A 32 15.93 18.53 -58.47
N GLU A 33 15.42 17.33 -58.70
CA GLU A 33 13.99 17.03 -58.72
C GLU A 33 13.48 17.29 -57.30
N GLU A 34 12.40 18.07 -57.18
CA GLU A 34 11.68 18.30 -55.96
C GLU A 34 11.00 16.98 -55.55
N PRO A 35 11.04 16.59 -54.25
CA PRO A 35 10.24 15.48 -53.79
C PRO A 35 8.76 15.89 -53.93
N LYS A 36 7.96 15.05 -54.56
CA LYS A 36 6.50 15.16 -54.50
C LYS A 36 6.10 15.10 -53.03
N GLU A 37 5.47 16.13 -52.49
CA GLU A 37 4.68 16.08 -51.29
C GLU A 37 3.61 15.02 -51.49
N GLU A 38 3.76 13.86 -50.85
CA GLU A 38 2.65 12.93 -50.66
C GLU A 38 1.69 13.64 -49.71
N THR A 39 0.52 14.03 -50.24
CA THR A 39 -0.61 14.42 -49.40
C THR A 39 -0.87 13.28 -48.43
N PRO A 40 -0.87 13.51 -47.11
CA PRO A 40 -1.24 12.45 -46.16
C PRO A 40 -2.63 11.96 -46.54
N GLU A 41 -2.78 10.66 -46.68
CA GLU A 41 -4.11 10.04 -46.79
C GLU A 41 -4.96 10.54 -45.62
N PRO A 42 -6.26 10.84 -45.84
CA PRO A 42 -7.15 11.23 -44.77
C PRO A 42 -7.08 10.13 -43.69
N VAL A 43 -6.60 10.46 -42.50
CA VAL A 43 -6.70 9.57 -41.36
C VAL A 43 -8.19 9.36 -41.15
N GLU A 44 -8.69 8.16 -41.41
CA GLU A 44 -10.05 7.79 -41.04
C GLU A 44 -10.21 8.11 -39.56
N PRO A 45 -11.30 8.78 -39.16
CA PRO A 45 -11.52 9.06 -37.73
C PRO A 45 -11.46 7.72 -37.00
N GLU A 46 -10.54 7.58 -36.05
CA GLU A 46 -10.45 6.40 -35.18
C GLU A 46 -11.84 6.15 -34.60
N ASP A 47 -12.38 4.96 -34.78
CA ASP A 47 -13.66 4.55 -34.20
C ASP A 47 -13.57 4.86 -32.68
N PRO A 48 -14.46 5.70 -32.13
CA PRO A 48 -14.47 6.00 -30.70
C PRO A 48 -14.54 4.75 -29.80
N ARG A 49 -14.85 3.59 -30.39
CA ARG A 49 -14.85 2.28 -29.75
C ARG A 49 -13.55 1.49 -29.95
N ALA A 50 -12.57 2.00 -30.70
CA ALA A 50 -11.26 1.34 -30.87
C ALA A 50 -10.49 1.34 -29.54
N LYS A 51 -11.02 0.60 -28.57
CA LYS A 51 -10.28 0.18 -27.37
C LYS A 51 -9.22 -0.85 -27.77
N SER A 52 -8.20 -0.98 -26.95
CA SER A 52 -7.23 -2.07 -27.11
C SER A 52 -7.98 -3.39 -27.25
N LYS A 53 -7.68 -4.15 -28.31
CA LYS A 53 -8.22 -5.51 -28.47
C LYS A 53 -7.90 -6.29 -27.21
N GLY A 54 -8.90 -6.81 -26.52
CA GLY A 54 -8.73 -7.64 -25.34
C GLY A 54 -7.82 -8.85 -25.64
N THR A 55 -7.36 -9.50 -24.60
CA THR A 55 -6.51 -10.69 -24.70
C THR A 55 -7.33 -11.97 -24.73
N GLU A 56 -6.66 -13.09 -25.04
CA GLU A 56 -7.27 -14.42 -24.92
C GLU A 56 -7.17 -14.88 -23.45
N LEU A 57 -8.32 -15.20 -22.85
CA LEU A 57 -8.43 -15.86 -21.56
C LEU A 57 -8.57 -17.36 -21.76
N VAL A 58 -7.65 -18.15 -21.20
CA VAL A 58 -7.68 -19.61 -21.29
C VAL A 58 -8.06 -20.20 -19.94
N LEU A 59 -9.20 -20.90 -19.91
CA LEU A 59 -9.62 -21.71 -18.78
C LEU A 59 -9.09 -23.13 -18.97
N TYR A 60 -8.27 -23.59 -18.02
CA TYR A 60 -7.69 -24.92 -18.05
C TYR A 60 -8.21 -25.77 -16.88
N ASN A 61 -8.86 -26.87 -17.18
CA ASN A 61 -9.34 -27.80 -16.16
C ASN A 61 -8.18 -28.70 -15.71
N LEU A 62 -7.70 -28.53 -14.49
CA LEU A 62 -6.58 -29.28 -13.93
C LEU A 62 -6.85 -30.78 -13.78
N LYS A 63 -8.14 -31.22 -13.75
CA LYS A 63 -8.52 -32.64 -13.59
C LYS A 63 -8.65 -33.35 -14.94
N THR A 64 -9.31 -32.71 -15.91
CA THR A 64 -9.58 -33.32 -17.23
C THR A 64 -8.50 -33.02 -18.26
N GLY A 65 -7.70 -31.95 -18.06
CA GLY A 65 -6.74 -31.46 -19.06
C GLY A 65 -7.38 -30.67 -20.20
N GLU A 66 -8.69 -30.42 -20.16
CA GLU A 66 -9.40 -29.67 -21.18
C GLU A 66 -9.18 -28.17 -21.00
N SER A 67 -9.14 -27.44 -22.12
CA SER A 67 -9.04 -25.97 -22.12
C SER A 67 -10.18 -25.36 -22.94
N LYS A 68 -10.65 -24.20 -22.47
CA LYS A 68 -11.61 -23.34 -23.19
C LYS A 68 -11.02 -21.95 -23.30
N SER A 69 -10.97 -21.40 -24.51
CA SER A 69 -10.47 -20.05 -24.79
C SER A 69 -11.63 -19.08 -25.01
N ILE A 70 -11.47 -17.86 -24.50
CA ILE A 70 -12.36 -16.72 -24.71
C ILE A 70 -11.49 -15.56 -25.18
N THR A 71 -11.72 -15.06 -26.39
CA THR A 71 -10.99 -13.93 -26.98
C THR A 71 -11.71 -12.61 -26.67
N GLY A 72 -10.98 -11.50 -26.58
CA GLY A 72 -11.58 -10.18 -26.33
C GLY A 72 -11.80 -9.87 -24.85
N VAL A 73 -11.11 -10.57 -23.94
CA VAL A 73 -11.21 -10.30 -22.50
C VAL A 73 -10.32 -9.13 -22.11
N MET A 74 -10.91 -8.10 -21.53
CA MET A 74 -10.25 -6.88 -21.09
C MET A 74 -9.70 -7.01 -19.67
N GLU A 75 -10.53 -7.52 -18.77
CA GLU A 75 -10.19 -7.74 -17.35
C GLU A 75 -10.86 -9.04 -16.88
N TYR A 76 -10.27 -9.72 -15.91
CA TYR A 76 -10.92 -10.87 -15.26
C TYR A 76 -10.57 -10.93 -13.78
N SER A 77 -11.47 -11.56 -13.00
CA SER A 77 -11.32 -11.83 -11.59
C SER A 77 -11.80 -13.24 -11.27
N LEU A 78 -10.89 -14.08 -10.79
CA LEU A 78 -11.25 -15.38 -10.21
C LEU A 78 -11.50 -15.17 -8.72
N THR A 79 -12.65 -15.61 -8.22
CA THR A 79 -13.01 -15.49 -6.81
C THR A 79 -12.07 -16.30 -5.92
N GLU A 80 -11.89 -15.90 -4.67
CA GLU A 80 -10.97 -16.57 -3.74
C GLU A 80 -11.34 -18.04 -3.50
N LYS A 81 -12.63 -18.34 -3.41
CA LYS A 81 -13.15 -19.71 -3.29
C LYS A 81 -13.09 -20.49 -4.62
N GLY A 82 -12.80 -19.79 -5.73
CA GLY A 82 -12.71 -20.39 -7.06
C GLY A 82 -14.05 -20.86 -7.63
N ASN A 83 -15.18 -20.41 -7.12
CA ASN A 83 -16.53 -20.82 -7.55
C ASN A 83 -17.03 -20.06 -8.78
N HIS A 84 -16.60 -18.84 -8.99
CA HIS A 84 -16.90 -18.03 -10.15
C HIS A 84 -15.64 -17.39 -10.74
N LEU A 85 -15.64 -17.25 -12.08
CA LEU A 85 -14.74 -16.42 -12.83
C LEU A 85 -15.56 -15.29 -13.45
N PHE A 86 -15.29 -14.06 -13.11
CA PHE A 86 -15.89 -12.87 -13.70
C PHE A 86 -14.93 -12.28 -14.72
N PHE A 87 -15.46 -11.76 -15.83
CA PHE A 87 -14.62 -11.12 -16.84
C PHE A 87 -15.39 -10.05 -17.62
N GLU A 88 -14.67 -9.01 -18.01
CA GLU A 88 -15.11 -8.03 -18.99
C GLU A 88 -14.78 -8.55 -20.39
N TYR A 89 -15.78 -8.62 -21.23
CA TYR A 89 -15.66 -9.00 -22.61
C TYR A 89 -15.98 -7.80 -23.50
N ASP A 90 -15.10 -7.46 -24.43
CA ASP A 90 -15.31 -6.43 -25.43
C ASP A 90 -15.30 -7.05 -26.84
N LYS A 91 -16.46 -7.02 -27.49
CA LYS A 91 -16.58 -7.42 -28.91
C LYS A 91 -16.44 -6.19 -29.78
N VAL A 92 -15.33 -6.10 -30.48
CA VAL A 92 -14.91 -4.95 -31.28
C VAL A 92 -15.99 -4.43 -32.23
N ASP A 93 -16.89 -5.31 -32.74
CA ASP A 93 -17.89 -4.99 -33.73
C ASP A 93 -19.34 -4.89 -33.21
N SER A 94 -19.55 -5.08 -31.92
CA SER A 94 -20.90 -5.07 -31.34
C SER A 94 -20.93 -4.65 -29.86
N LEU A 95 -21.41 -3.43 -29.62
CA LEU A 95 -21.64 -2.92 -28.29
C LEU A 95 -22.64 -3.78 -27.47
N ASN A 96 -23.61 -4.37 -28.17
CA ASN A 96 -24.66 -5.18 -27.56
C ASN A 96 -24.17 -6.55 -27.05
N GLU A 97 -22.95 -6.95 -27.41
CA GLU A 97 -22.35 -8.20 -26.94
C GLU A 97 -21.15 -7.95 -26.02
N SER A 98 -20.75 -6.68 -25.82
CA SER A 98 -19.73 -6.28 -24.85
C SER A 98 -20.34 -6.13 -23.47
N GLY A 99 -19.67 -6.65 -22.44
CA GLY A 99 -20.22 -6.59 -21.09
C GLY A 99 -19.45 -7.37 -20.03
N ILE A 100 -20.09 -7.52 -18.90
CA ILE A 100 -19.57 -8.31 -17.78
C ILE A 100 -20.27 -9.66 -17.74
N HIS A 101 -19.47 -10.71 -17.69
CA HIS A 101 -19.91 -12.10 -17.66
C HIS A 101 -19.37 -12.85 -16.45
N ALA A 102 -20.09 -13.89 -16.03
CA ALA A 102 -19.66 -14.83 -15.00
C ALA A 102 -19.60 -16.25 -15.57
N ILE A 103 -18.60 -17.01 -15.19
CA ILE A 103 -18.54 -18.45 -15.40
C ILE A 103 -18.56 -19.13 -14.05
N ASN A 104 -19.54 -20.02 -13.85
CA ASN A 104 -19.54 -20.94 -12.72
C ASN A 104 -18.48 -22.02 -12.99
N THR A 105 -17.44 -22.08 -12.16
CA THR A 105 -16.30 -22.98 -12.39
C THR A 105 -16.64 -24.47 -12.17
N ALA A 106 -17.71 -24.78 -11.44
CA ALA A 106 -18.11 -26.15 -11.17
C ALA A 106 -18.76 -26.84 -12.39
N ASN A 107 -19.56 -26.08 -13.17
CA ASN A 107 -20.30 -26.63 -14.31
C ASN A 107 -19.95 -25.97 -15.65
N GLY A 108 -19.15 -24.91 -15.64
CA GLY A 108 -18.75 -24.17 -16.85
C GLY A 108 -19.86 -23.32 -17.48
N GLU A 109 -20.98 -23.14 -16.79
CA GLU A 109 -22.10 -22.32 -17.24
C GLU A 109 -21.70 -20.84 -17.23
N MET A 110 -21.99 -20.16 -18.33
CA MET A 110 -21.73 -18.73 -18.50
C MET A 110 -23.04 -17.95 -18.37
N THR A 111 -23.01 -16.91 -17.55
CA THR A 111 -24.11 -15.97 -17.36
C THR A 111 -23.65 -14.58 -17.75
N THR A 112 -24.44 -13.88 -18.54
CA THR A 112 -24.24 -12.47 -18.82
C THR A 112 -24.84 -11.64 -17.71
N LEU A 113 -24.01 -10.83 -17.04
CA LEU A 113 -24.42 -10.01 -15.91
C LEU A 113 -24.90 -8.64 -16.34
N ASN A 114 -24.23 -8.04 -17.31
CA ASN A 114 -24.62 -6.76 -17.89
C ASN A 114 -24.02 -6.63 -19.29
N GLU A 115 -24.76 -6.00 -20.22
CA GLU A 115 -24.37 -5.73 -21.59
C GLU A 115 -24.73 -4.30 -21.99
N GLY A 116 -24.09 -3.80 -23.06
CA GLY A 116 -24.50 -2.58 -23.76
C GLY A 116 -24.04 -1.27 -23.13
N MET A 117 -23.20 -1.31 -22.10
CA MET A 117 -22.56 -0.10 -21.60
C MET A 117 -21.31 0.25 -22.41
N ILE A 118 -20.98 1.53 -22.45
CA ILE A 118 -19.83 2.04 -23.21
C ILE A 118 -18.50 1.71 -22.54
N GLU A 119 -18.49 1.72 -21.21
CA GLU A 119 -17.26 1.50 -20.44
C GLU A 119 -17.57 0.83 -19.11
N TYR A 120 -16.72 -0.14 -18.74
CA TYR A 120 -16.73 -0.81 -17.45
C TYR A 120 -15.42 -0.53 -16.73
N LYS A 121 -15.45 -0.50 -15.39
CA LYS A 121 -14.26 -0.30 -14.56
C LYS A 121 -14.35 -1.04 -13.22
N LYS A 122 -13.19 -1.49 -12.73
CA LYS A 122 -12.96 -1.88 -11.34
C LYS A 122 -13.93 -2.94 -10.80
N MET A 123 -13.85 -4.12 -11.33
CA MET A 123 -14.55 -5.27 -10.78
C MET A 123 -14.02 -5.65 -9.40
N SER A 124 -14.91 -5.90 -8.45
CA SER A 124 -14.60 -6.41 -7.11
C SER A 124 -15.62 -7.46 -6.70
N THR A 125 -15.15 -8.52 -6.03
CA THR A 125 -15.99 -9.64 -5.57
C THR A 125 -15.98 -9.71 -4.06
N ASP A 126 -17.03 -10.30 -3.47
CA ASP A 126 -17.03 -10.67 -2.07
C ASP A 126 -16.13 -11.91 -1.83
N GLU A 127 -15.80 -12.20 -0.57
CA GLU A 127 -14.89 -13.30 -0.21
C GLU A 127 -15.47 -14.67 -0.58
N GLU A 128 -16.78 -14.86 -0.43
CA GLU A 128 -17.47 -16.10 -0.79
C GLU A 128 -17.61 -16.30 -2.31
N GLY A 129 -17.35 -15.25 -3.10
CA GLY A 129 -17.44 -15.29 -4.56
C GLY A 129 -18.87 -15.40 -5.09
N ASN A 130 -19.83 -14.96 -4.32
CA ASN A 130 -21.26 -14.98 -4.66
C ASN A 130 -21.80 -13.62 -5.08
N GLN A 131 -20.99 -12.57 -5.00
CA GLN A 131 -21.34 -11.20 -5.38
C GLN A 131 -20.21 -10.56 -6.18
N ILE A 132 -20.58 -9.67 -7.09
CA ILE A 132 -19.68 -8.77 -7.79
C ILE A 132 -20.27 -7.38 -7.87
N ALA A 133 -19.42 -6.37 -7.73
CA ALA A 133 -19.76 -4.99 -8.01
C ALA A 133 -18.73 -4.39 -8.99
N PHE A 134 -19.19 -3.50 -9.86
CA PHE A 134 -18.36 -2.84 -10.87
C PHE A 134 -18.97 -1.50 -11.26
N PHE A 135 -18.15 -0.59 -11.78
CA PHE A 135 -18.63 0.64 -12.37
C PHE A 135 -18.96 0.45 -13.84
N ALA A 136 -20.05 1.07 -14.30
CA ALA A 136 -20.44 1.09 -15.70
C ALA A 136 -21.01 2.45 -16.11
N THR A 137 -20.78 2.85 -17.35
CA THR A 137 -21.35 4.08 -17.93
C THR A 137 -21.85 3.87 -19.35
N ALA A 138 -22.97 4.52 -19.67
CA ALA A 138 -23.48 4.64 -21.03
C ALA A 138 -23.00 5.91 -21.75
N ASN A 139 -22.26 6.81 -21.05
CA ASN A 139 -21.75 8.04 -21.65
C ASN A 139 -20.63 7.74 -22.64
N THR A 140 -20.67 8.42 -23.79
CA THR A 140 -19.69 8.31 -24.86
C THR A 140 -18.48 9.24 -24.64
N LYS A 141 -17.53 9.26 -25.57
CA LYS A 141 -16.41 10.23 -25.57
C LYS A 141 -16.87 11.67 -25.86
N ASP A 142 -17.99 11.79 -26.53
CA ASP A 142 -18.53 13.08 -26.96
C ASP A 142 -19.35 13.76 -25.85
N ASP A 143 -19.61 13.04 -24.75
CA ASP A 143 -20.23 13.64 -23.57
C ASP A 143 -19.19 14.45 -22.79
N ASP A 144 -19.54 15.66 -22.36
CA ASP A 144 -18.65 16.56 -21.62
C ASP A 144 -18.12 15.90 -20.34
N HIS A 145 -18.94 15.09 -19.70
CA HIS A 145 -18.59 14.33 -18.50
C HIS A 145 -19.16 12.91 -18.55
N LYS A 146 -18.36 11.94 -18.07
CA LYS A 146 -18.81 10.56 -17.89
C LYS A 146 -19.35 10.34 -16.49
N TYR A 147 -20.60 9.97 -16.38
CA TYR A 147 -21.24 9.58 -15.12
C TYR A 147 -21.31 8.05 -15.03
N PHE A 148 -20.64 7.51 -14.04
CA PHE A 148 -20.66 6.07 -13.77
C PHE A 148 -21.78 5.72 -12.81
N SER A 149 -22.33 4.51 -12.98
CA SER A 149 -23.18 3.87 -12.00
C SER A 149 -22.43 2.73 -11.33
N LEU A 150 -22.71 2.46 -10.06
CA LEU A 150 -22.29 1.22 -9.40
C LEU A 150 -23.32 0.13 -9.73
N MET A 151 -22.84 -0.92 -10.38
CA MET A 151 -23.60 -2.14 -10.66
C MET A 151 -23.31 -3.19 -9.61
N HIS A 152 -24.32 -3.96 -9.23
CA HIS A 152 -24.18 -5.08 -8.29
C HIS A 152 -24.95 -6.29 -8.78
N TRP A 153 -24.30 -7.45 -8.70
CA TRP A 153 -24.91 -8.74 -8.93
C TRP A 153 -24.66 -9.67 -7.74
N SER A 154 -25.64 -10.53 -7.46
CA SER A 154 -25.49 -11.62 -6.49
C SER A 154 -25.98 -12.93 -7.08
N ALA A 155 -25.39 -14.05 -6.65
CA ALA A 155 -25.72 -15.38 -7.13
C ALA A 155 -27.24 -15.66 -7.05
N GLY A 156 -27.78 -16.24 -8.11
CA GLY A 156 -29.22 -16.48 -8.28
C GLY A 156 -30.01 -15.34 -8.92
N LYS A 157 -29.38 -14.18 -9.17
CA LYS A 157 -29.97 -13.10 -9.98
C LYS A 157 -29.63 -13.30 -11.47
N ALA A 158 -30.57 -12.94 -12.33
CA ALA A 158 -30.40 -13.07 -13.79
C ALA A 158 -29.39 -12.07 -14.35
N SER A 159 -29.32 -10.85 -13.77
CA SER A 159 -28.43 -9.77 -14.23
C SER A 159 -28.04 -8.87 -13.06
N ALA A 160 -26.97 -8.06 -13.26
CA ALA A 160 -26.60 -6.99 -12.36
C ALA A 160 -27.60 -5.83 -12.45
N THR A 161 -27.79 -5.14 -11.34
CA THR A 161 -28.66 -3.97 -11.25
C THR A 161 -27.89 -2.75 -10.81
N ILE A 162 -28.33 -1.56 -11.22
CA ILE A 162 -27.80 -0.29 -10.70
C ILE A 162 -28.20 -0.20 -9.22
N VAL A 163 -27.20 -0.01 -8.35
CA VAL A 163 -27.39 0.18 -6.91
C VAL A 163 -27.00 1.57 -6.43
N ALA A 164 -26.21 2.28 -7.22
CA ALA A 164 -25.92 3.70 -7.00
C ALA A 164 -25.66 4.42 -8.33
N ASP A 165 -26.23 5.59 -8.47
CA ASP A 165 -26.02 6.55 -9.55
C ASP A 165 -26.22 7.99 -9.04
N THR A 166 -26.25 8.97 -9.95
CA THR A 166 -26.42 10.38 -9.61
C THR A 166 -27.82 10.74 -9.04
N THR A 167 -28.76 9.81 -9.08
CA THR A 167 -30.17 10.02 -8.65
C THR A 167 -30.51 9.18 -7.42
N THR A 168 -29.63 8.28 -7.02
CA THR A 168 -29.88 7.34 -5.93
C THR A 168 -29.91 8.05 -4.57
N ALA A 169 -30.93 7.76 -3.77
CA ALA A 169 -31.06 8.28 -2.41
C ALA A 169 -29.83 7.93 -1.56
N GLY A 170 -29.21 8.90 -0.91
CA GLY A 170 -27.96 8.75 -0.15
C GLY A 170 -26.72 9.24 -0.90
N VAL A 171 -26.79 9.44 -2.22
CA VAL A 171 -25.79 10.24 -2.96
C VAL A 171 -26.15 11.72 -2.76
N PRO A 172 -25.19 12.57 -2.31
CA PRO A 172 -25.48 13.99 -2.09
C PRO A 172 -25.93 14.70 -3.38
N GLU A 173 -26.73 15.75 -3.23
CA GLU A 173 -27.16 16.56 -4.36
C GLU A 173 -25.95 17.14 -5.11
N ASN A 174 -25.98 17.13 -6.44
CA ASN A 174 -24.88 17.53 -7.32
C ASN A 174 -23.59 16.70 -7.16
N TRP A 175 -23.71 15.49 -6.66
CA TRP A 175 -22.61 14.52 -6.64
C TRP A 175 -22.84 13.41 -7.65
N MET A 176 -21.78 12.60 -7.85
CA MET A 176 -21.79 11.44 -8.73
C MET A 176 -21.04 10.28 -8.07
N VAL A 177 -21.27 9.07 -8.56
CA VAL A 177 -20.41 7.90 -8.27
C VAL A 177 -19.06 8.17 -8.91
N SER A 178 -17.99 8.03 -8.14
CA SER A 178 -16.62 8.29 -8.59
C SER A 178 -15.93 7.01 -9.03
N ASP A 179 -15.63 6.93 -10.31
CA ASP A 179 -14.80 5.85 -10.89
C ASP A 179 -13.31 5.93 -10.48
N ASN A 180 -12.88 7.02 -9.83
CA ASN A 180 -11.56 7.14 -9.22
C ASN A 180 -11.43 6.35 -7.92
N SER A 181 -12.54 6.01 -7.25
CA SER A 181 -12.55 5.20 -6.03
C SER A 181 -12.36 3.71 -6.33
N ASN A 182 -11.95 2.93 -5.33
CA ASN A 182 -11.96 1.48 -5.40
C ASN A 182 -13.27 0.93 -4.82
N ILE A 183 -13.73 -0.21 -5.36
CA ILE A 183 -14.85 -0.96 -4.81
C ILE A 183 -14.30 -2.01 -3.85
N ARG A 184 -14.87 -2.12 -2.64
CA ARG A 184 -14.44 -3.07 -1.61
C ARG A 184 -15.65 -3.68 -0.94
N PHE A 185 -15.73 -5.01 -0.91
CA PHE A 185 -16.72 -5.71 -0.07
C PHE A 185 -16.23 -5.83 1.37
N SER A 186 -17.15 -5.86 2.33
CA SER A 186 -16.81 -6.41 3.64
C SER A 186 -16.67 -7.94 3.53
N GLU A 187 -15.88 -8.54 4.44
CA GLU A 187 -15.65 -9.99 4.50
C GLU A 187 -16.96 -10.79 4.55
N SER A 188 -17.97 -10.26 5.23
CA SER A 188 -19.32 -10.86 5.28
C SER A 188 -20.14 -10.73 3.99
N GLY A 189 -19.68 -9.90 3.02
CA GLY A 189 -20.44 -9.54 1.82
C GLY A 189 -21.67 -8.65 2.05
N LYS A 190 -21.93 -8.20 3.30
CA LYS A 190 -23.11 -7.38 3.62
C LYS A 190 -22.96 -5.92 3.26
N ARG A 191 -21.73 -5.45 3.05
CA ARG A 191 -21.43 -4.05 2.75
C ARG A 191 -20.52 -3.94 1.54
N VAL A 192 -20.79 -2.93 0.71
CA VAL A 192 -19.91 -2.50 -0.37
C VAL A 192 -19.48 -1.06 -0.08
N TYR A 193 -18.20 -0.82 -0.09
CA TYR A 193 -17.62 0.51 0.05
C TYR A 193 -17.11 0.97 -1.31
N PHE A 194 -17.44 2.20 -1.67
CA PHE A 194 -17.00 2.85 -2.89
C PHE A 194 -16.92 4.37 -2.65
N GLY A 195 -16.68 5.17 -3.68
CA GLY A 195 -16.59 6.62 -3.50
C GLY A 195 -17.60 7.39 -4.32
N THR A 196 -17.99 8.54 -3.79
CA THR A 196 -18.71 9.58 -4.50
C THR A 196 -17.86 10.85 -4.57
N ALA A 197 -18.17 11.74 -5.50
CA ALA A 197 -17.50 13.04 -5.64
C ALA A 197 -18.48 14.10 -6.13
N PRO A 198 -18.25 15.39 -5.85
CA PRO A 198 -18.98 16.47 -6.49
C PRO A 198 -18.89 16.36 -8.01
N ARG A 199 -19.95 16.68 -8.72
CA ARG A 199 -19.91 16.77 -10.20
C ARG A 199 -18.89 17.81 -10.61
N PRO A 200 -18.12 17.58 -11.69
CA PRO A 200 -17.21 18.58 -12.21
C PRO A 200 -17.95 19.89 -12.53
N PHE A 201 -17.30 21.01 -12.27
CA PHE A 201 -17.84 22.31 -12.70
C PHE A 201 -17.72 22.41 -14.22
N GLU A 202 -18.79 22.82 -14.87
CA GLU A 202 -18.74 23.27 -16.25
C GLU A 202 -18.06 24.64 -16.30
N TYR A 203 -16.83 24.66 -16.81
CA TYR A 203 -16.16 25.92 -17.09
C TYR A 203 -16.73 26.50 -18.39
N ALA A 204 -17.38 27.64 -18.28
CA ALA A 204 -17.83 28.43 -19.44
C ALA A 204 -16.64 29.05 -20.24
N TYR A 205 -15.39 28.79 -19.84
CA TYR A 205 -14.20 29.36 -20.48
C TYR A 205 -13.65 28.38 -21.52
N GLU A 206 -13.86 28.73 -22.78
CA GLU A 206 -13.13 28.10 -23.87
C GLU A 206 -11.74 28.75 -23.98
N ALA A 207 -10.70 27.93 -23.79
CA ALA A 207 -9.33 28.40 -23.99
C ALA A 207 -9.16 28.87 -25.44
N ASP A 208 -8.62 30.08 -25.64
CA ASP A 208 -8.27 30.56 -26.99
C ASP A 208 -7.21 29.63 -27.61
N THR A 209 -7.67 28.75 -28.50
CA THR A 209 -6.82 27.78 -29.19
C THR A 209 -5.97 28.42 -30.27
N THR A 210 -6.18 29.71 -30.62
CA THR A 210 -5.36 30.46 -31.60
C THR A 210 -4.05 30.92 -31.00
N LEU A 211 -3.94 30.99 -29.67
CA LEU A 211 -2.71 31.32 -28.96
C LEU A 211 -1.82 30.07 -28.77
N LEU A 212 -0.52 30.24 -29.00
CA LEU A 212 0.44 29.19 -28.59
C LEU A 212 0.34 28.95 -27.09
N LYS A 213 0.67 27.74 -26.65
CA LYS A 213 0.58 27.38 -25.22
C LYS A 213 1.34 28.35 -24.32
N ASP A 214 2.50 28.81 -24.77
CA ASP A 214 3.37 29.72 -24.02
C ASP A 214 2.88 31.17 -24.02
N ASP A 215 1.97 31.53 -24.95
CA ASP A 215 1.37 32.87 -25.06
C ASP A 215 0.04 32.98 -24.29
N ARG A 216 -0.46 31.86 -23.74
CA ARG A 216 -1.69 31.85 -22.95
C ARG A 216 -1.42 32.43 -21.58
N PRO A 217 -2.28 33.34 -21.08
CA PRO A 217 -2.15 33.85 -19.72
C PRO A 217 -2.27 32.69 -18.71
N ASP A 218 -1.28 32.60 -17.85
CA ASP A 218 -1.27 31.67 -16.70
C ASP A 218 -1.17 32.51 -15.42
N VAL A 219 -2.06 32.24 -14.46
CA VAL A 219 -2.13 32.99 -13.21
C VAL A 219 -2.12 32.04 -12.04
N ASP A 220 -1.04 32.11 -11.26
CA ASP A 220 -0.96 31.44 -9.96
C ASP A 220 -1.45 32.40 -8.86
N VAL A 221 -2.52 32.03 -8.15
CA VAL A 221 -3.02 32.80 -7.00
C VAL A 221 -2.44 32.22 -5.72
N TRP A 222 -1.71 33.06 -4.97
CA TRP A 222 -1.14 32.72 -3.67
C TRP A 222 -1.91 33.42 -2.57
N SER A 223 -2.48 32.64 -1.63
CA SER A 223 -3.19 33.16 -0.48
C SER A 223 -2.52 32.74 0.82
N TYR A 224 -2.39 33.65 1.78
CA TYR A 224 -1.89 33.33 3.12
C TYR A 224 -2.87 32.46 3.93
N ASN A 225 -4.12 32.37 3.51
CA ASN A 225 -5.15 31.53 4.12
C ASN A 225 -5.19 30.10 3.56
N ASP A 226 -4.41 29.83 2.50
CA ASP A 226 -4.39 28.49 1.92
C ASP A 226 -3.86 27.47 2.92
N PRO A 227 -4.52 26.32 3.07
CA PRO A 227 -4.08 25.27 4.00
C PRO A 227 -2.73 24.65 3.61
N TYR A 228 -2.38 24.72 2.33
CA TYR A 228 -1.12 24.25 1.77
C TYR A 228 -0.42 25.35 0.99
N ILE A 229 0.90 25.40 1.05
CA ILE A 229 1.69 26.27 0.20
C ILE A 229 1.53 25.88 -1.28
N GLN A 230 1.61 26.86 -2.17
CA GLN A 230 1.32 26.69 -3.59
C GLN A 230 2.14 25.56 -4.28
N PRO A 231 3.44 25.34 -4.03
CA PRO A 231 4.15 24.19 -4.57
C PRO A 231 3.56 22.85 -4.17
N MET A 232 3.06 22.73 -2.94
CA MET A 232 2.39 21.51 -2.45
C MET A 232 1.03 21.32 -3.13
N GLN A 233 0.26 22.39 -3.33
CA GLN A 233 -1.00 22.36 -4.08
C GLN A 233 -0.77 21.86 -5.51
N LYS A 234 0.27 22.34 -6.20
CA LYS A 234 0.64 21.86 -7.55
C LYS A 234 0.96 20.37 -7.58
N LEU A 235 1.71 19.86 -6.59
CA LEU A 235 2.02 18.42 -6.48
C LEU A 235 0.76 17.58 -6.20
N GLN A 236 -0.19 18.12 -5.46
CA GLN A 236 -1.42 17.42 -5.07
C GLN A 236 -2.57 17.59 -6.06
N ALA A 237 -2.47 18.50 -7.03
CA ALA A 237 -3.57 18.85 -7.94
C ALA A 237 -4.21 17.65 -8.61
N GLY A 238 -3.42 16.68 -9.09
CA GLY A 238 -3.95 15.45 -9.70
C GLY A 238 -4.74 14.59 -8.72
N ARG A 239 -4.28 14.47 -7.47
CA ARG A 239 -4.99 13.75 -6.42
C ARG A 239 -6.29 14.45 -6.05
N GLU A 240 -6.24 15.77 -5.89
CA GLU A 240 -7.43 16.57 -5.54
C GLU A 240 -8.48 16.53 -6.64
N LYS A 241 -8.08 16.62 -7.90
CA LYS A 241 -8.99 16.48 -9.05
C LYS A 241 -9.72 15.14 -9.07
N ASN A 242 -9.05 14.07 -8.62
CA ASN A 242 -9.58 12.71 -8.60
C ASN A 242 -10.06 12.29 -7.20
N ARG A 243 -10.22 13.24 -6.28
CA ARG A 243 -10.67 12.96 -4.92
C ARG A 243 -12.05 12.35 -4.93
N SER A 244 -12.21 11.29 -4.16
CA SER A 244 -13.49 10.65 -3.87
C SER A 244 -13.69 10.50 -2.38
N PHE A 245 -14.94 10.46 -1.96
CA PHE A 245 -15.36 10.37 -0.57
C PHE A 245 -16.08 9.06 -0.35
N ASP A 246 -15.64 8.30 0.65
CA ASP A 246 -16.16 6.97 0.93
C ASP A 246 -17.65 6.99 1.27
N VAL A 247 -18.38 6.07 0.66
CA VAL A 247 -19.79 5.77 0.91
C VAL A 247 -19.93 4.26 1.12
N MET A 248 -20.89 3.86 1.95
CA MET A 248 -21.22 2.47 2.21
C MET A 248 -22.59 2.14 1.62
N LEU A 249 -22.68 1.04 0.92
CA LEU A 249 -23.92 0.39 0.51
C LEU A 249 -24.16 -0.85 1.39
N ASP A 250 -25.31 -0.95 2.01
CA ASP A 250 -25.82 -2.19 2.61
C ASP A 250 -26.43 -3.06 1.50
N THR A 251 -25.84 -4.23 1.24
CA THR A 251 -26.24 -5.10 0.11
C THR A 251 -27.61 -5.76 0.30
N GLN A 252 -28.10 -5.82 1.55
CA GLN A 252 -29.38 -6.45 1.87
C GLN A 252 -30.53 -5.47 1.75
N THR A 253 -30.35 -4.24 2.19
CA THR A 253 -31.39 -3.20 2.20
C THR A 253 -31.31 -2.23 1.02
N GLY A 254 -30.18 -2.17 0.34
CA GLY A 254 -29.90 -1.16 -0.69
C GLY A 254 -29.66 0.25 -0.15
N LYS A 255 -29.54 0.41 1.17
CA LYS A 255 -29.33 1.72 1.80
C LYS A 255 -27.91 2.20 1.58
N LEU A 256 -27.76 3.44 1.11
CA LEU A 256 -26.48 4.17 1.02
C LEU A 256 -26.28 5.05 2.25
N VAL A 257 -25.06 5.10 2.76
CA VAL A 257 -24.65 5.99 3.84
C VAL A 257 -23.33 6.65 3.47
N GLN A 258 -23.35 7.99 3.31
CA GLN A 258 -22.14 8.77 3.09
C GLN A 258 -21.30 8.78 4.36
N LEU A 259 -20.03 8.35 4.27
CA LEU A 259 -19.12 8.25 5.41
C LEU A 259 -18.09 9.38 5.44
N ALA A 260 -17.69 9.88 4.29
CA ALA A 260 -16.72 10.96 4.14
C ALA A 260 -17.31 12.13 3.34
N GLY A 261 -16.73 13.31 3.48
CA GLY A 261 -17.13 14.51 2.76
C GLY A 261 -16.02 15.57 2.79
N PRO A 262 -16.26 16.76 2.20
CA PRO A 262 -15.25 17.83 2.15
C PRO A 262 -14.73 18.26 3.53
N ASP A 263 -15.60 18.26 4.56
CA ASP A 263 -15.23 18.66 5.92
C ASP A 263 -14.56 17.53 6.73
N LEU A 264 -14.68 16.29 6.27
CA LEU A 264 -14.11 15.09 6.90
C LEU A 264 -13.68 14.10 5.81
N GLU A 265 -12.51 14.37 5.23
CA GLU A 265 -12.06 13.75 3.98
C GLU A 265 -11.57 12.30 4.13
N SER A 266 -11.08 11.93 5.31
CA SER A 266 -10.34 10.67 5.51
C SER A 266 -11.07 9.74 6.47
N VAL A 267 -11.47 8.58 5.95
CA VAL A 267 -12.13 7.51 6.72
C VAL A 267 -11.30 6.23 6.63
N THR A 268 -11.14 5.55 7.77
CA THR A 268 -10.47 4.23 7.84
C THR A 268 -11.52 3.13 7.87
N ILE A 269 -11.63 2.40 6.77
CA ILE A 269 -12.56 1.29 6.63
C ILE A 269 -11.82 -0.03 6.86
N ASP A 270 -12.22 -0.78 7.88
CA ASP A 270 -11.80 -2.16 8.08
C ASP A 270 -12.87 -3.09 7.51
N THR A 271 -12.62 -3.62 6.31
CA THR A 271 -13.56 -4.49 5.58
C THR A 271 -13.74 -5.86 6.24
N ARG A 272 -12.90 -6.23 7.20
CA ARG A 272 -12.94 -7.54 7.87
C ARG A 272 -13.99 -7.64 8.98
N ASN A 273 -14.75 -6.58 9.21
CA ASN A 273 -15.90 -6.60 10.13
C ASN A 273 -16.96 -5.57 9.75
N ASP A 274 -18.20 -5.81 10.24
CA ASP A 274 -19.35 -4.95 9.98
C ASP A 274 -19.72 -4.13 11.23
N ARG A 275 -18.75 -3.38 11.78
CA ARG A 275 -19.02 -2.50 12.93
C ARG A 275 -20.08 -1.45 12.58
N ASP A 276 -20.76 -0.99 13.60
CA ASP A 276 -21.74 0.10 13.50
C ASP A 276 -21.10 1.50 13.33
N PHE A 277 -19.78 1.56 13.32
CA PHE A 277 -19.02 2.79 13.05
C PHE A 277 -17.69 2.53 12.33
N VAL A 278 -17.18 3.58 11.72
CA VAL A 278 -15.81 3.66 11.17
C VAL A 278 -15.07 4.82 11.81
N LEU A 279 -13.73 4.75 11.81
CA LEU A 279 -12.88 5.83 12.33
C LEU A 279 -12.59 6.83 11.21
N ALA A 280 -12.72 8.12 11.50
CA ALA A 280 -12.34 9.19 10.59
C ALA A 280 -11.30 10.11 11.21
N MET A 281 -10.51 10.76 10.37
CA MET A 281 -9.45 11.68 10.76
C MET A 281 -9.62 13.01 10.03
N ASN A 282 -9.45 14.12 10.75
CA ASN A 282 -9.45 15.46 10.20
C ASN A 282 -8.17 16.21 10.62
N ASP A 283 -7.36 16.59 9.65
CA ASP A 283 -6.17 17.41 9.84
C ASP A 283 -6.36 18.85 9.32
N GLN A 284 -7.49 19.15 8.69
CA GLN A 284 -7.76 20.46 8.06
C GLN A 284 -7.52 21.66 9.00
N PRO A 285 -7.95 21.63 10.28
CA PRO A 285 -7.73 22.76 11.19
C PRO A 285 -6.25 23.04 11.47
N TYR A 286 -5.35 22.10 11.16
CA TYR A 286 -3.94 22.15 11.52
C TYR A 286 -3.00 22.21 10.30
N ARG A 287 -3.52 22.12 9.07
CA ARG A 287 -2.72 21.99 7.84
C ARG A 287 -1.70 23.10 7.62
N THR A 288 -2.00 24.33 8.02
CA THR A 288 -1.05 25.45 7.93
C THR A 288 0.24 25.20 8.72
N GLN A 289 0.18 24.40 9.80
CA GLN A 289 1.35 24.05 10.63
C GLN A 289 2.34 23.16 9.89
N MET A 290 1.94 22.46 8.82
CA MET A 290 2.82 21.58 8.04
C MET A 290 4.03 22.30 7.42
N THR A 291 3.99 23.62 7.33
CA THR A 291 5.10 24.42 6.80
C THR A 291 6.31 24.48 7.74
N TRP A 292 6.12 24.20 9.03
CA TRP A 292 7.18 24.23 10.06
C TRP A 292 7.16 23.04 11.02
N ASP A 293 6.08 22.23 11.05
CA ASP A 293 5.97 21.04 11.90
C ASP A 293 5.57 19.84 11.05
N THR A 294 6.37 18.78 11.11
CA THR A 294 6.10 17.54 10.39
C THR A 294 5.06 16.66 11.11
N GLN A 295 4.77 16.96 12.38
CA GLN A 295 3.88 16.19 13.25
C GLN A 295 2.67 17.04 13.67
N ILE A 296 1.86 17.44 12.67
CA ILE A 296 0.67 18.25 12.95
C ILE A 296 -0.38 17.45 13.75
N PRO A 297 -1.15 18.13 14.61
CA PRO A 297 -2.29 17.51 15.31
C PRO A 297 -3.36 17.03 14.34
N ARG A 298 -4.23 16.14 14.82
CA ARG A 298 -5.39 15.63 14.07
C ARG A 298 -6.57 15.40 15.01
N ASP A 299 -7.76 15.67 14.52
CA ASP A 299 -9.00 15.31 15.20
C ASP A 299 -9.47 13.95 14.72
N PHE A 300 -9.96 13.12 15.63
CA PHE A 300 -10.48 11.78 15.31
C PHE A 300 -11.96 11.67 15.66
N TYR A 301 -12.72 11.09 14.74
CA TYR A 301 -14.16 10.97 14.82
C TYR A 301 -14.61 9.52 14.66
N LYS A 302 -15.71 9.19 15.27
CA LYS A 302 -16.50 7.98 15.01
C LYS A 302 -17.63 8.35 14.06
N ILE A 303 -17.73 7.68 12.91
CA ILE A 303 -18.81 7.88 11.93
C ILE A 303 -19.75 6.68 11.99
N SER A 304 -21.02 6.92 12.27
CA SER A 304 -22.05 5.89 12.26
C SER A 304 -22.24 5.30 10.86
N THR A 305 -22.12 3.98 10.72
CA THR A 305 -22.41 3.29 9.45
C THR A 305 -23.91 3.20 9.13
N SER A 306 -24.77 3.53 10.09
CA SER A 306 -26.22 3.54 9.89
C SER A 306 -26.77 4.90 9.48
N THR A 307 -26.14 6.02 9.92
CA THR A 307 -26.65 7.38 9.68
C THR A 307 -25.66 8.30 8.98
N GLY A 308 -24.34 8.03 9.04
CA GLY A 308 -23.30 8.94 8.60
C GLY A 308 -22.95 10.03 9.62
N ASP A 309 -23.59 10.05 10.78
CA ASP A 309 -23.33 11.05 11.81
C ASP A 309 -21.94 10.91 12.39
N ALA A 310 -21.25 12.05 12.56
CA ALA A 310 -19.91 12.14 13.11
C ALA A 310 -19.92 12.54 14.59
N GLU A 311 -19.21 11.79 15.43
CA GLU A 311 -18.96 12.07 16.83
C GLU A 311 -17.48 12.28 17.07
N LEU A 312 -17.06 13.41 17.64
CA LEU A 312 -15.67 13.70 17.97
C LEU A 312 -15.21 12.79 19.14
N LEU A 313 -14.15 12.03 18.93
CA LEU A 313 -13.53 11.19 19.94
C LEU A 313 -12.32 11.87 20.58
N ILE A 314 -11.37 12.35 19.76
CA ILE A 314 -10.12 12.94 20.24
C ILE A 314 -9.86 14.19 19.43
N LYS A 315 -9.59 15.31 20.11
CA LYS A 315 -9.21 16.58 19.49
C LYS A 315 -7.70 16.78 19.56
N GLY A 316 -7.08 17.13 18.44
CA GLY A 316 -5.69 17.56 18.38
C GLY A 316 -4.66 16.50 18.78
N ALA A 317 -4.90 15.22 18.51
CA ALA A 317 -3.94 14.17 18.80
C ALA A 317 -2.67 14.32 17.96
N LYS A 318 -1.50 14.32 18.59
CA LYS A 318 -0.20 14.21 17.93
C LYS A 318 0.25 12.74 17.89
N GLY A 319 -0.34 12.00 16.97
CA GLY A 319 -0.15 10.57 16.77
C GLY A 319 -1.16 10.04 15.77
N PHE A 320 -1.16 8.71 15.58
CA PHE A 320 -2.09 8.03 14.69
C PHE A 320 -2.89 6.99 15.49
N PRO A 321 -4.01 7.38 16.14
CA PRO A 321 -4.89 6.44 16.80
C PRO A 321 -5.33 5.33 15.87
N SER A 322 -5.25 4.11 16.36
CA SER A 322 -5.72 2.91 15.69
C SER A 322 -6.75 2.17 16.55
N LEU A 323 -7.76 1.63 15.89
CA LEU A 323 -8.83 0.90 16.54
C LEU A 323 -8.39 -0.54 16.84
N SER A 324 -8.73 -1.03 18.02
CA SER A 324 -8.54 -2.43 18.37
C SER A 324 -9.39 -3.37 17.49
N PRO A 325 -9.03 -4.66 17.31
CA PRO A 325 -9.76 -5.59 16.46
C PRO A 325 -11.25 -5.75 16.77
N ALA A 326 -11.66 -5.75 18.04
CA ALA A 326 -13.06 -5.75 18.42
C ALA A 326 -13.70 -4.35 18.42
N GLY A 327 -12.91 -3.27 18.33
CA GLY A 327 -13.40 -1.90 18.27
C GLY A 327 -13.66 -1.24 19.62
N ASN A 328 -13.25 -1.87 20.72
CA ASN A 328 -13.50 -1.35 22.05
C ASN A 328 -12.55 -0.20 22.45
N TYR A 329 -11.37 -0.14 21.84
CA TYR A 329 -10.33 0.78 22.22
C TYR A 329 -9.67 1.47 21.03
N LEU A 330 -9.27 2.73 21.21
CA LEU A 330 -8.32 3.43 20.37
C LEU A 330 -6.97 3.49 21.08
N THR A 331 -5.87 3.20 20.39
CA THR A 331 -4.51 3.32 20.93
C THR A 331 -3.64 4.17 20.04
N TRP A 332 -2.78 4.99 20.64
CA TRP A 332 -1.80 5.81 19.93
C TRP A 332 -0.57 6.07 20.76
N HIS A 333 0.54 6.27 20.09
CA HIS A 333 1.74 6.85 20.67
C HIS A 333 1.66 8.37 20.54
N ASN A 334 1.74 9.10 21.65
CA ASN A 334 1.87 10.54 21.62
C ASN A 334 3.35 10.89 21.48
N ILE A 335 3.71 11.51 20.37
CA ILE A 335 5.11 11.80 20.05
C ILE A 335 5.69 12.92 20.92
N GLU A 336 4.86 13.77 21.54
CA GLU A 336 5.34 14.89 22.38
C GLU A 336 5.94 14.42 23.72
N ASP A 337 5.33 13.41 24.32
CA ASP A 337 5.78 12.89 25.63
C ASP A 337 6.35 11.47 25.56
N GLY A 338 6.29 10.82 24.40
CA GLY A 338 6.83 9.48 24.17
C GLY A 338 6.04 8.35 24.80
N HIS A 339 4.80 8.62 25.24
CA HIS A 339 3.94 7.64 25.89
C HIS A 339 2.88 7.05 24.98
N TRP A 340 2.47 5.83 25.29
CA TRP A 340 1.30 5.20 24.68
C TRP A 340 0.04 5.49 25.49
N TYR A 341 -1.00 5.86 24.78
CA TYR A 341 -2.32 6.15 25.30
C TYR A 341 -3.36 5.18 24.75
N MET A 342 -4.40 4.99 25.51
CA MET A 342 -5.56 4.22 25.14
C MET A 342 -6.84 4.94 25.57
N MET A 343 -7.81 4.98 24.65
CA MET A 343 -9.16 5.46 24.93
C MET A 343 -10.15 4.30 24.85
N ASN A 344 -11.01 4.14 25.84
CA ASN A 344 -12.18 3.29 25.73
C ASN A 344 -13.23 4.00 24.88
N VAL A 345 -13.62 3.43 23.74
CA VAL A 345 -14.50 4.08 22.75
C VAL A 345 -15.89 4.35 23.31
N ALA A 346 -16.43 3.44 24.14
CA ALA A 346 -17.78 3.57 24.70
C ALA A 346 -17.88 4.62 25.81
N SER A 347 -16.84 4.74 26.68
CA SER A 347 -16.88 5.66 27.82
C SER A 347 -16.15 6.98 27.57
N GLY A 348 -15.32 7.08 26.54
CA GLY A 348 -14.45 8.22 26.27
C GLY A 348 -13.26 8.33 27.22
N ASN A 349 -13.07 7.39 28.17
CA ASN A 349 -12.01 7.45 29.16
C ASN A 349 -10.64 7.19 28.51
N ILE A 350 -9.69 8.09 28.72
CA ILE A 350 -8.31 8.00 28.23
C ILE A 350 -7.39 7.60 29.39
N LYS A 351 -6.47 6.67 29.12
CA LYS A 351 -5.44 6.20 30.04
C LYS A 351 -4.06 6.28 29.40
N ASN A 352 -3.06 6.78 30.14
CA ASN A 352 -1.65 6.60 29.78
C ASN A 352 -1.24 5.15 30.15
N LEU A 353 -0.78 4.39 29.16
CA LEU A 353 -0.44 2.97 29.33
C LEU A 353 0.99 2.76 29.85
N THR A 354 1.86 3.72 29.63
CA THR A 354 3.32 3.58 29.85
C THR A 354 3.85 4.54 30.89
N GLU A 355 2.98 5.30 31.57
CA GLU A 355 3.36 6.16 32.67
C GLU A 355 3.99 5.35 33.84
N GLY A 356 5.13 5.83 34.35
CA GLY A 356 5.84 5.18 35.44
C GLY A 356 6.61 3.90 35.06
N MET A 357 6.63 3.51 33.82
CA MET A 357 7.48 2.40 33.34
C MET A 357 8.95 2.85 33.25
N SER A 358 9.88 1.95 33.60
CA SER A 358 11.32 2.24 33.66
C SER A 358 12.04 2.19 32.29
N VAL A 359 11.31 1.93 31.22
CA VAL A 359 11.84 1.84 29.85
C VAL A 359 11.15 2.85 28.94
N SER A 360 11.86 3.31 27.91
CA SER A 360 11.30 4.15 26.87
C SER A 360 10.57 3.31 25.82
N PHE A 361 9.43 3.81 25.36
CA PHE A 361 8.70 3.29 24.19
C PHE A 361 8.92 4.15 22.95
N ALA A 362 9.51 5.33 23.10
CA ALA A 362 10.05 6.14 22.02
C ALA A 362 11.48 5.70 21.69
N ASN A 363 11.89 5.88 20.44
CA ASN A 363 13.20 5.44 19.94
C ASN A 363 14.35 6.09 20.72
N GLU A 364 15.05 5.28 21.53
CA GLU A 364 16.19 5.68 22.36
C GLU A 364 17.43 6.11 21.52
N LEU A 365 17.49 5.71 20.25
CA LEU A 365 18.58 6.02 19.31
C LEU A 365 18.24 7.14 18.33
N HIS A 366 17.16 7.89 18.59
CA HIS A 366 16.75 8.97 17.72
C HIS A 366 17.76 10.13 17.80
N ASP A 367 18.37 10.47 16.67
CA ASP A 367 19.45 11.46 16.56
C ASP A 367 19.13 12.62 15.60
N SER A 368 17.90 12.67 15.07
CA SER A 368 17.47 13.71 14.14
C SER A 368 16.82 14.88 14.90
N PRO A 369 16.80 16.12 14.35
CA PRO A 369 16.18 17.30 14.98
C PRO A 369 14.65 17.25 14.88
N SER A 370 14.04 16.18 15.37
CA SER A 370 12.60 15.93 15.45
C SER A 370 12.27 15.13 16.69
N LEU A 371 10.98 14.96 17.00
CA LEU A 371 10.56 14.12 18.12
C LEU A 371 10.70 12.63 17.79
N ALA A 372 11.10 11.84 18.77
CA ALA A 372 11.32 10.40 18.60
C ALA A 372 10.00 9.64 18.40
N GLY A 373 9.90 8.87 17.31
CA GLY A 373 8.78 7.94 17.12
C GLY A 373 8.85 6.72 18.05
N SER A 374 7.76 5.95 18.12
CA SER A 374 7.73 4.73 18.93
C SER A 374 8.45 3.56 18.24
N TYR A 375 8.84 2.56 19.04
CA TYR A 375 9.26 1.25 18.51
C TYR A 375 8.09 0.43 17.93
N GLY A 376 6.84 0.91 18.07
CA GLY A 376 5.65 0.31 17.52
C GLY A 376 4.98 -0.71 18.43
N THR A 377 4.11 -1.53 17.83
CA THR A 377 3.28 -2.50 18.55
C THR A 377 3.12 -3.78 17.73
N PRO A 378 3.13 -4.96 18.35
CA PRO A 378 2.69 -6.21 17.71
C PRO A 378 1.20 -6.20 17.41
N GLY A 379 0.39 -5.49 18.21
CA GLY A 379 -1.06 -5.42 18.13
C GLY A 379 -1.77 -5.93 19.39
N TRP A 380 -2.93 -6.54 19.19
CA TRP A 380 -3.86 -6.96 20.24
C TRP A 380 -3.97 -8.48 20.31
N SER A 381 -4.29 -9.01 21.50
CA SER A 381 -4.80 -10.37 21.64
C SER A 381 -6.29 -10.45 21.28
N ASP A 382 -6.81 -11.69 21.30
CA ASP A 382 -8.22 -11.96 21.03
C ASP A 382 -9.13 -11.15 21.97
N ASP A 383 -10.29 -10.75 21.45
CA ASP A 383 -11.33 -9.99 22.17
C ASP A 383 -10.84 -8.69 22.82
N ASP A 384 -9.80 -8.08 22.29
CA ASP A 384 -9.12 -6.92 22.86
C ASP A 384 -8.67 -7.14 24.33
N ALA A 385 -8.37 -8.37 24.71
CA ALA A 385 -8.07 -8.72 26.10
C ALA A 385 -6.71 -8.18 26.57
N ALA A 386 -5.75 -7.99 25.65
CA ALA A 386 -4.47 -7.39 25.94
C ALA A 386 -3.92 -6.62 24.74
N PHE A 387 -3.22 -5.53 25.03
CA PHE A 387 -2.46 -4.76 24.05
C PHE A 387 -0.97 -4.99 24.23
N PHE A 388 -0.22 -5.17 23.14
CA PHE A 388 1.21 -5.40 23.17
C PHE A 388 1.96 -4.19 22.67
N LEU A 389 3.13 -3.91 23.27
CA LEU A 389 4.01 -2.79 22.94
C LEU A 389 5.45 -3.26 22.82
N TYR A 390 6.22 -2.61 21.96
CA TYR A 390 7.67 -2.77 21.90
C TYR A 390 8.37 -1.65 22.67
N ASP A 391 9.33 -2.01 23.54
CA ASP A 391 10.47 -1.15 23.81
C ASP A 391 11.59 -1.42 22.80
N ARG A 392 12.78 -0.88 22.99
CA ARG A 392 13.93 -1.11 22.10
C ARG A 392 14.18 -2.60 21.86
N TYR A 393 14.12 -3.43 22.90
CA TYR A 393 14.50 -4.84 22.86
C TYR A 393 13.34 -5.80 23.10
N ASP A 394 12.47 -5.48 24.05
CA ASP A 394 11.50 -6.39 24.63
C ASP A 394 10.06 -6.12 24.21
N ILE A 395 9.18 -7.06 24.53
CA ILE A 395 7.75 -6.96 24.29
C ILE A 395 7.02 -6.86 25.63
N TRP A 396 6.08 -5.93 25.71
CA TRP A 396 5.27 -5.68 26.89
C TRP A 396 3.80 -5.95 26.60
N ARG A 397 3.11 -6.59 27.54
CA ARG A 397 1.67 -6.81 27.52
C ARG A 397 0.99 -5.90 28.51
N VAL A 398 0.00 -5.14 28.06
CA VAL A 398 -0.81 -4.24 28.88
C VAL A 398 -2.25 -4.73 28.92
N ASP A 399 -2.86 -4.80 30.12
CA ASP A 399 -4.28 -5.06 30.29
C ASP A 399 -5.08 -3.77 30.09
N PRO A 400 -6.01 -3.70 29.12
CA PRO A 400 -6.86 -2.52 28.90
C PRO A 400 -7.72 -2.15 30.11
N LYS A 401 -8.14 -3.14 30.89
CA LYS A 401 -8.98 -2.94 32.08
C LYS A 401 -8.24 -2.45 33.29
N GLY A 402 -6.90 -2.53 33.27
CA GLY A 402 -6.02 -2.08 34.34
C GLY A 402 -5.06 -3.19 34.78
N GLY A 403 -4.20 -2.87 35.71
CA GLY A 403 -3.14 -3.75 36.19
C GLY A 403 -1.75 -3.31 35.73
N SER A 404 -0.72 -3.99 36.23
CA SER A 404 0.67 -3.72 35.88
C SER A 404 0.98 -4.30 34.50
N ALA A 405 1.74 -3.57 33.70
CA ALA A 405 2.29 -4.09 32.45
C ALA A 405 3.25 -5.26 32.73
N VAL A 406 3.24 -6.26 31.89
CA VAL A 406 4.07 -7.47 31.98
C VAL A 406 5.07 -7.49 30.84
N ASN A 407 6.37 -7.55 31.13
CA ASN A 407 7.39 -7.82 30.13
C ASN A 407 7.30 -9.31 29.74
N VAL A 408 6.73 -9.62 28.58
CA VAL A 408 6.49 -11.01 28.13
C VAL A 408 7.76 -11.73 27.69
N THR A 409 8.84 -11.00 27.50
CA THR A 409 10.17 -11.50 27.18
C THR A 409 11.12 -11.45 28.39
N ASN A 410 10.59 -11.13 29.58
CA ASN A 410 11.28 -11.16 30.87
C ASN A 410 12.60 -10.36 30.91
N GLY A 411 12.74 -9.30 30.09
CA GLY A 411 13.96 -8.52 29.97
C GLY A 411 15.12 -9.22 29.28
N PHE A 412 14.87 -10.39 28.70
CA PHE A 412 15.89 -11.18 27.97
C PHE A 412 16.52 -10.36 26.83
N GLY A 413 15.71 -9.60 26.11
CA GLY A 413 16.18 -8.77 25.01
C GLY A 413 17.17 -7.71 25.47
N ARG A 414 16.82 -6.94 26.50
CA ARG A 414 17.66 -5.86 27.04
C ARG A 414 18.95 -6.40 27.67
N GLN A 415 18.88 -7.50 28.40
CA GLN A 415 20.06 -8.15 28.99
C GLN A 415 21.08 -8.64 27.96
N ASN A 416 20.59 -9.16 26.83
CA ASN A 416 21.43 -9.75 25.78
C ASN A 416 21.63 -8.83 24.56
N LYS A 417 21.11 -7.59 24.60
CA LYS A 417 21.11 -6.65 23.48
C LYS A 417 20.44 -7.23 22.21
N ILE A 418 19.37 -8.01 22.39
CA ILE A 418 18.63 -8.66 21.30
C ILE A 418 17.29 -7.98 21.12
N THR A 419 17.12 -7.27 20.00
CA THR A 419 15.84 -6.73 19.57
C THR A 419 14.93 -7.86 19.10
N MET A 420 13.73 -7.96 19.69
CA MET A 420 12.75 -8.99 19.35
C MET A 420 11.49 -8.38 18.76
N ARG A 421 10.99 -8.93 17.63
CA ARG A 421 9.77 -8.45 16.95
C ARG A 421 8.88 -9.64 16.55
N TYR A 422 7.60 -9.54 16.90
CA TYR A 422 6.59 -10.58 16.62
C TYR A 422 6.50 -10.88 15.11
N GLN A 423 6.49 -12.17 14.76
CA GLN A 423 6.29 -12.65 13.40
C GLN A 423 4.86 -13.17 13.23
N ARG A 424 4.06 -12.48 12.46
CA ARG A 424 2.71 -12.91 12.10
C ARG A 424 2.79 -14.01 11.05
N LEU A 425 2.80 -15.25 11.49
CA LEU A 425 2.93 -16.43 10.62
C LEU A 425 1.64 -16.76 9.88
N ASP A 426 0.49 -16.50 10.49
CA ASP A 426 -0.80 -16.51 9.84
C ASP A 426 -1.14 -15.08 9.40
N ARG A 427 -1.23 -14.86 8.10
CA ARG A 427 -1.52 -13.54 7.52
C ARG A 427 -2.97 -13.12 7.70
N GLU A 428 -3.87 -14.10 7.89
CA GLU A 428 -5.30 -13.86 8.12
C GLU A 428 -5.59 -13.56 9.60
N ALA A 429 -4.71 -13.99 10.52
CA ALA A 429 -4.86 -13.69 11.94
C ALA A 429 -4.82 -12.19 12.20
N ARG A 430 -5.81 -11.68 12.92
CA ARG A 430 -5.94 -10.26 13.30
C ARG A 430 -5.33 -9.97 14.66
N THR A 431 -5.21 -10.99 15.46
CA THR A 431 -4.87 -10.95 16.88
C THR A 431 -3.66 -11.83 17.17
N ILE A 432 -3.12 -11.69 18.35
CA ILE A 432 -1.98 -12.43 18.85
C ILE A 432 -2.48 -13.44 19.87
N SER A 433 -2.29 -14.72 19.61
CA SER A 433 -2.58 -15.75 20.59
C SER A 433 -1.69 -15.61 21.81
N THR A 434 -2.27 -15.64 22.99
CA THR A 434 -1.56 -15.73 24.26
C THR A 434 -1.30 -17.17 24.69
N GLU A 435 -1.81 -18.13 23.94
CA GLU A 435 -1.59 -19.57 24.12
C GLU A 435 -0.37 -20.04 23.32
N GLY A 436 0.44 -20.89 23.94
CA GLY A 436 1.64 -21.43 23.31
C GLY A 436 2.75 -20.42 23.11
N ARG A 437 3.70 -20.76 22.26
CA ARG A 437 4.88 -19.91 21.97
C ARG A 437 4.74 -19.25 20.60
N ALA A 438 4.89 -17.95 20.57
CA ALA A 438 4.98 -17.17 19.35
C ALA A 438 6.42 -17.15 18.81
N THR A 439 6.56 -17.02 17.50
CA THR A 439 7.85 -16.81 16.85
C THR A 439 8.14 -15.31 16.75
N LEU A 440 9.34 -14.92 17.13
CA LEU A 440 9.84 -13.55 17.07
C LEU A 440 11.09 -13.53 16.17
N SER A 441 11.27 -12.52 15.32
CA SER A 441 12.57 -12.23 14.76
C SER A 441 13.48 -11.69 15.85
N ALA A 442 14.76 -12.00 15.76
CA ALA A 442 15.77 -11.59 16.73
C ALA A 442 16.97 -10.99 16.01
N PHE A 443 17.47 -9.88 16.52
CA PHE A 443 18.68 -9.23 16.04
C PHE A 443 19.51 -8.76 17.23
N ASN A 444 20.73 -9.25 17.33
CA ASN A 444 21.66 -8.79 18.36
C ASN A 444 22.36 -7.52 17.91
N GLU A 445 22.08 -6.42 18.58
CA GLU A 445 22.62 -5.09 18.23
C GLU A 445 24.15 -5.00 18.39
N TRP A 446 24.76 -5.88 19.22
CA TRP A 446 26.20 -5.88 19.43
C TRP A 446 26.92 -6.78 18.44
N THR A 447 26.55 -8.05 18.35
CA THR A 447 27.22 -9.02 17.48
C THR A 447 26.74 -8.96 16.03
N LYS A 448 25.63 -8.25 15.75
CA LYS A 448 24.92 -8.20 14.44
C LYS A 448 24.32 -9.53 13.99
N ALA A 449 24.43 -10.58 14.80
CA ALA A 449 23.77 -11.85 14.54
C ALA A 449 22.24 -11.68 14.44
N SER A 450 21.62 -12.37 13.50
CA SER A 450 20.18 -12.37 13.34
C SER A 450 19.57 -13.77 13.30
N GLY A 451 18.27 -13.86 13.55
CA GLY A 451 17.58 -15.14 13.56
C GLY A 451 16.19 -15.10 14.15
N PHE A 452 15.81 -16.16 14.83
CA PHE A 452 14.50 -16.29 15.45
C PHE A 452 14.59 -16.84 16.86
N VAL A 453 13.68 -16.34 17.70
CA VAL A 453 13.43 -16.84 19.05
C VAL A 453 11.95 -17.18 19.19
N THR A 454 11.58 -18.00 20.18
CA THR A 454 10.18 -18.20 20.56
C THR A 454 9.95 -17.70 21.98
N ALA A 455 8.77 -17.11 22.22
CA ALA A 455 8.37 -16.63 23.54
C ALA A 455 6.89 -16.89 23.81
N ASN A 456 6.54 -17.13 25.07
CA ASN A 456 5.16 -17.15 25.51
C ASN A 456 4.63 -15.74 25.65
N MET A 457 3.60 -15.39 24.89
CA MET A 457 3.03 -14.04 24.90
C MET A 457 2.27 -13.69 26.19
N ASN A 458 2.16 -14.63 27.13
CA ASN A 458 1.69 -14.38 28.49
C ASN A 458 2.80 -14.06 29.51
N GLY A 459 4.08 -14.16 29.11
CA GLY A 459 5.24 -13.89 29.97
C GLY A 459 5.58 -15.00 30.97
N SER A 460 5.08 -16.23 30.76
CA SER A 460 5.25 -17.34 31.72
C SER A 460 6.64 -17.97 31.71
N SER A 461 7.48 -17.67 30.72
CA SER A 461 8.84 -18.21 30.63
C SER A 461 9.72 -17.36 29.69
N ASP A 462 11.02 -17.46 29.87
CA ASP A 462 12.00 -16.77 29.04
C ASP A 462 11.90 -17.18 27.57
N PRO A 463 12.30 -16.29 26.64
CA PRO A 463 12.47 -16.60 25.24
C PRO A 463 13.47 -17.76 25.03
N GLN A 464 13.26 -18.54 23.99
CA GLN A 464 14.16 -19.61 23.58
C GLN A 464 14.71 -19.29 22.20
N ILE A 465 16.04 -19.30 22.08
CA ILE A 465 16.70 -19.11 20.79
C ILE A 465 16.43 -20.35 19.93
N VAL A 466 15.88 -20.11 18.73
CA VAL A 466 15.70 -21.13 17.70
C VAL A 466 16.94 -21.19 16.81
N VAL A 467 17.36 -20.03 16.32
CA VAL A 467 18.56 -19.85 15.49
C VAL A 467 19.03 -18.40 15.64
N MET A 468 20.33 -18.23 15.80
CA MET A 468 21.03 -16.93 15.76
C MET A 468 22.37 -17.18 15.08
N GLU A 469 22.63 -16.56 13.94
CA GLU A 469 23.84 -16.73 13.14
C GLU A 469 24.39 -15.37 12.72
N ASP A 470 25.69 -15.32 12.43
CA ASP A 470 26.38 -14.13 11.91
C ASP A 470 26.06 -13.93 10.43
N MET A 471 24.80 -13.74 10.14
CA MET A 471 24.26 -13.45 8.81
C MET A 471 22.86 -12.84 8.91
N SER A 472 22.35 -12.30 7.82
CA SER A 472 20.97 -11.90 7.73
C SER A 472 20.05 -13.10 7.55
N ILE A 473 19.21 -13.40 8.55
CA ILE A 473 18.17 -14.44 8.50
C ILE A 473 16.81 -13.77 8.64
N GLY A 474 15.95 -13.89 7.62
CA GLY A 474 14.65 -13.23 7.64
C GLY A 474 13.68 -13.76 6.59
N GLY A 475 12.60 -13.02 6.36
CA GLY A 475 11.60 -13.38 5.35
C GLY A 475 10.89 -14.70 5.68
N LEU A 476 10.61 -14.96 6.97
CA LEU A 476 9.92 -16.16 7.42
C LEU A 476 8.49 -16.21 6.88
N ILE A 477 8.20 -17.26 6.13
CA ILE A 477 6.88 -17.54 5.57
C ILE A 477 6.49 -18.95 6.00
N LYS A 478 5.33 -19.10 6.64
CA LYS A 478 4.77 -20.41 7.01
C LYS A 478 3.70 -20.83 6.01
N ALA A 479 3.68 -22.10 5.65
CA ALA A 479 2.60 -22.67 4.85
C ALA A 479 1.28 -22.65 5.65
N LYS A 480 0.16 -22.33 4.97
CA LYS A 480 -1.16 -22.24 5.62
C LYS A 480 -1.59 -23.58 6.23
N ASN A 481 -1.43 -24.69 5.48
CA ASN A 481 -1.98 -26.01 5.81
C ASN A 481 -0.89 -27.05 6.14
N ALA A 482 0.35 -26.62 6.42
CA ALA A 482 1.43 -27.53 6.77
C ALA A 482 2.42 -26.85 7.74
N ASP A 483 3.08 -27.67 8.56
CA ASP A 483 4.18 -27.18 9.39
C ASP A 483 5.48 -27.13 8.57
N ARG A 484 5.50 -26.24 7.58
CA ARG A 484 6.63 -25.97 6.69
C ARG A 484 6.87 -24.47 6.64
N VAL A 485 8.13 -24.08 6.63
CA VAL A 485 8.51 -22.66 6.55
C VAL A 485 9.57 -22.45 5.48
N LEU A 486 9.56 -21.26 4.92
CA LEU A 486 10.63 -20.71 4.10
C LEU A 486 11.30 -19.58 4.84
N VAL A 487 12.62 -19.46 4.71
CA VAL A 487 13.43 -18.36 5.19
C VAL A 487 14.45 -17.96 4.15
N ARG A 488 14.93 -16.74 4.22
CA ARG A 488 16.06 -16.25 3.42
C ARG A 488 17.27 -16.07 4.31
N LYS A 489 18.44 -16.43 3.77
CA LYS A 489 19.75 -16.24 4.42
C LYS A 489 20.69 -15.55 3.45
N SER A 490 21.44 -14.56 3.94
CA SER A 490 22.44 -13.83 3.14
C SER A 490 23.54 -13.25 4.03
N THR A 491 24.69 -13.00 3.43
CA THR A 491 25.78 -12.19 4.00
C THR A 491 26.15 -11.08 3.00
N TYR A 492 27.18 -10.31 3.28
CA TYR A 492 27.73 -9.38 2.31
C TYR A 492 28.31 -10.07 1.05
N GLN A 493 28.84 -11.29 1.22
CA GLN A 493 29.47 -12.09 0.18
C GLN A 493 28.58 -13.19 -0.41
N GLU A 494 27.43 -13.46 0.20
CA GLU A 494 26.49 -14.50 -0.23
C GLU A 494 25.14 -13.86 -0.51
N TYR A 495 24.69 -13.94 -1.75
CA TYR A 495 23.36 -13.46 -2.15
C TYR A 495 22.24 -14.15 -1.37
N SER A 496 21.13 -13.45 -1.26
CA SER A 496 19.98 -13.95 -0.51
C SER A 496 19.39 -15.23 -1.13
N GLU A 497 19.60 -16.35 -0.46
CA GLU A 497 19.11 -17.67 -0.86
C GLU A 497 17.88 -18.08 -0.05
N VAL A 498 16.99 -18.85 -0.69
CA VAL A 498 15.80 -19.40 -0.06
C VAL A 498 16.08 -20.78 0.52
N TYR A 499 15.66 -20.95 1.75
CA TYR A 499 15.74 -22.24 2.47
C TYR A 499 14.36 -22.68 2.92
N ALA A 500 14.11 -24.00 2.92
CA ALA A 500 12.93 -24.60 3.55
C ALA A 500 13.31 -25.33 4.82
N ALA A 501 12.44 -25.28 5.82
CA ALA A 501 12.55 -26.06 7.04
C ALA A 501 11.25 -26.81 7.34
N ASN A 502 11.35 -27.86 8.16
CA ASN A 502 10.22 -28.73 8.51
C ASN A 502 9.22 -28.03 9.44
N SER A 503 9.66 -27.01 10.17
CA SER A 503 8.84 -26.25 11.11
C SER A 503 9.50 -24.92 11.45
N VAL A 504 8.81 -24.09 12.22
CA VAL A 504 9.35 -22.84 12.80
C VAL A 504 10.56 -23.06 13.70
N SER A 505 10.81 -24.29 14.17
CA SER A 505 12.03 -24.66 14.91
C SER A 505 13.25 -24.86 14.01
N MET A 506 13.15 -24.55 12.72
CA MET A 506 14.23 -24.62 11.71
C MET A 506 14.87 -25.99 11.54
N THR A 507 14.19 -27.09 11.93
CA THR A 507 14.68 -28.44 11.74
C THR A 507 14.66 -28.83 10.26
N GLY A 508 15.67 -29.61 9.83
CA GLY A 508 15.78 -30.08 8.45
C GLY A 508 15.93 -28.96 7.41
N LEU A 509 16.64 -27.90 7.78
CA LEU A 509 16.88 -26.75 6.89
C LEU A 509 17.59 -27.18 5.60
N LYS A 510 16.99 -26.84 4.46
CA LYS A 510 17.48 -27.22 3.12
C LYS A 510 17.46 -26.02 2.20
N LYS A 511 18.59 -25.72 1.55
CA LYS A 511 18.70 -24.70 0.50
C LYS A 511 17.86 -25.11 -0.72
N LEU A 512 17.01 -24.21 -1.22
CA LEU A 512 16.12 -24.43 -2.38
C LEU A 512 16.55 -23.68 -3.63
N SER A 513 17.21 -22.54 -3.47
CA SER A 513 17.67 -21.71 -4.59
C SER A 513 19.19 -21.70 -4.70
N ASN A 514 19.71 -21.32 -5.85
CA ASN A 514 21.13 -21.12 -6.12
C ASN A 514 21.31 -19.86 -6.98
N VAL A 515 20.73 -18.75 -6.52
CA VAL A 515 20.79 -17.46 -7.21
C VAL A 515 22.21 -16.89 -7.13
N GLY A 516 22.91 -17.13 -6.02
CA GLY A 516 24.28 -16.72 -5.78
C GLY A 516 25.29 -17.29 -6.79
N ALA A 517 24.95 -18.34 -7.54
CA ALA A 517 25.82 -18.83 -8.62
C ALA A 517 26.11 -17.76 -9.70
N GLN A 518 25.27 -16.74 -9.81
CA GLN A 518 25.49 -15.61 -10.72
C GLN A 518 26.62 -14.67 -10.25
N GLU A 519 27.03 -14.77 -9.00
CA GLU A 519 28.08 -13.95 -8.39
C GLU A 519 29.48 -14.56 -8.58
N GLU A 520 29.57 -15.88 -8.86
CA GLU A 520 30.83 -16.62 -9.00
C GLU A 520 31.86 -15.99 -9.99
N PRO A 521 31.44 -15.35 -11.11
CA PRO A 521 32.37 -14.70 -12.01
C PRO A 521 32.96 -13.37 -11.48
N TYR A 522 32.45 -12.84 -10.36
CA TYR A 522 32.84 -11.56 -9.80
C TYR A 522 33.68 -11.72 -8.54
N ASN A 523 34.67 -10.84 -8.39
CA ASN A 523 35.41 -10.74 -7.15
C ASN A 523 34.65 -9.84 -6.18
N TRP A 524 34.36 -10.35 -4.99
CA TRP A 524 33.71 -9.60 -3.93
C TRP A 524 34.71 -9.12 -2.89
N GLY A 525 34.47 -7.91 -2.34
CA GLY A 525 35.15 -7.45 -1.15
C GLY A 525 34.70 -8.20 0.11
N THR A 526 35.16 -7.76 1.25
CA THR A 526 34.73 -8.28 2.57
C THR A 526 34.11 -7.17 3.41
N ALA A 527 33.21 -7.56 4.32
CA ALA A 527 32.68 -6.70 5.36
C ALA A 527 33.03 -7.28 6.73
N GLU A 528 33.60 -6.46 7.60
CA GLU A 528 34.04 -6.86 8.94
C GLU A 528 33.44 -5.89 9.97
N LEU A 529 32.92 -6.44 11.07
CA LEU A 529 32.59 -5.65 12.24
C LEU A 529 33.86 -5.37 13.02
N ILE A 530 34.19 -4.09 13.19
CA ILE A 530 35.34 -3.67 13.97
C ILE A 530 34.90 -2.90 15.21
N GLU A 531 35.69 -3.00 16.28
CA GLU A 531 35.50 -2.23 17.51
C GLU A 531 36.70 -1.29 17.72
N PHE A 532 36.39 -0.12 18.23
CA PHE A 532 37.43 0.88 18.58
C PHE A 532 36.91 1.76 19.72
N ASP A 533 37.84 2.22 20.54
CA ASP A 533 37.48 3.11 21.63
C ASP A 533 37.46 4.55 21.12
N ASN A 534 36.38 5.26 21.45
CA ASN A 534 36.25 6.67 21.19
C ASN A 534 37.29 7.44 22.02
N THR A 535 38.09 8.27 21.37
CA THR A 535 39.17 9.01 22.03
C THR A 535 38.68 10.13 22.94
N TYR A 536 37.40 10.52 22.86
CA TYR A 536 36.83 11.61 23.66
C TYR A 536 36.39 11.16 25.07
N ASP A 537 35.67 10.03 25.13
CA ASP A 537 35.08 9.51 26.40
C ASP A 537 35.51 8.08 26.73
N GLY A 538 36.23 7.40 25.83
CA GLY A 538 36.69 6.03 25.98
C GLY A 538 35.61 4.96 25.77
N GLU A 539 34.42 5.34 25.28
CA GLU A 539 33.40 4.37 24.97
C GLU A 539 33.78 3.52 23.77
N THR A 540 33.52 2.21 23.86
CA THR A 540 33.73 1.30 22.72
C THR A 540 32.63 1.48 21.70
N MET A 541 33.04 1.85 20.49
CA MET A 541 32.19 2.04 19.32
C MET A 541 32.38 0.90 18.32
N GLN A 542 31.41 0.74 17.43
CA GLN A 542 31.46 -0.25 16.37
C GLN A 542 31.33 0.42 15.00
N ALA A 543 32.04 -0.13 14.01
CA ALA A 543 31.86 0.22 12.61
C ALA A 543 31.91 -1.03 11.71
N ILE A 544 31.30 -0.94 10.54
CA ILE A 544 31.44 -1.96 9.50
C ILE A 544 32.51 -1.48 8.52
N LEU A 545 33.60 -2.23 8.45
CA LEU A 545 34.70 -1.97 7.53
C LEU A 545 34.51 -2.80 6.25
N TYR A 546 34.24 -2.12 5.15
CA TYR A 546 34.21 -2.74 3.83
C TYR A 546 35.60 -2.64 3.19
N LYS A 547 36.15 -3.79 2.82
CA LYS A 547 37.44 -3.88 2.11
C LYS A 547 37.18 -4.25 0.65
N PRO A 548 37.93 -3.65 -0.30
CA PRO A 548 37.77 -3.98 -1.72
C PRO A 548 38.18 -5.42 -2.01
N GLU A 549 37.79 -5.92 -3.17
CA GLU A 549 38.31 -7.16 -3.72
C GLU A 549 39.84 -7.11 -3.84
N ASN A 550 40.50 -8.23 -3.60
CA ASN A 550 41.98 -8.34 -3.62
C ASN A 550 42.67 -7.38 -2.62
N PHE A 551 42.05 -7.13 -1.47
CA PHE A 551 42.64 -6.32 -0.41
C PHE A 551 43.99 -6.90 0.03
N ASP A 552 45.04 -6.04 0.00
CA ASP A 552 46.39 -6.36 0.46
C ASP A 552 46.68 -5.59 1.76
N PRO A 553 46.83 -6.24 2.92
CA PRO A 553 47.05 -5.57 4.19
C PRO A 553 48.38 -4.80 4.27
N ASN A 554 49.29 -5.03 3.33
CA ASN A 554 50.56 -4.31 3.25
C ASN A 554 50.49 -3.01 2.42
N LYS A 555 49.32 -2.72 1.83
CA LYS A 555 49.09 -1.48 1.06
C LYS A 555 48.23 -0.51 1.83
N LYS A 556 48.41 0.76 1.54
CA LYS A 556 47.55 1.82 2.04
C LYS A 556 46.43 2.09 1.03
N TYR A 557 45.21 2.21 1.51
CA TYR A 557 44.01 2.51 0.71
C TYR A 557 43.40 3.84 1.17
N PRO A 558 42.83 4.62 0.26
CA PRO A 558 41.94 5.71 0.66
C PRO A 558 40.72 5.13 1.36
N MET A 559 40.22 5.82 2.38
CA MET A 559 39.07 5.39 3.15
C MET A 559 38.00 6.51 3.18
N ILE A 560 36.74 6.13 3.03
CA ILE A 560 35.59 7.00 3.27
C ILE A 560 34.95 6.56 4.59
N ALA A 561 34.88 7.46 5.56
CA ALA A 561 34.10 7.27 6.77
C ALA A 561 32.72 7.89 6.56
N TYR A 562 31.69 7.12 6.85
CA TYR A 562 30.29 7.56 6.85
C TYR A 562 29.74 7.37 8.27
N PHE A 563 29.16 8.43 8.86
CA PHE A 563 28.63 8.46 10.23
C PHE A 563 27.36 9.29 10.33
#